data_b32140ed797f4cd911b5afe51e83c3e4
#
_entry.id   b32140ed797f4cd911b5afe51e83c3e4
#
_cell.length_a   1.000
_cell.length_b   1.000
_cell.length_c   1.000
_cell.angle_alpha   90.00
_cell.angle_beta   90.00
_cell.angle_gamma   90.00
#
_symmetry.space_group_name_H-M   'P 1'
#
loop_
_entity.id
_entity.type
_entity.pdbx_description
1 polymer ?
#
loop_
_entity_poly.entity_id
_entity_poly.type
_entity_poly.pdbx_seq_one_letter_code
_entity_poly.pdbx_strand_id
1 'polypeptide(L)'
;TRADALVIESTYGNRLHRTLADTFAEFATVLTTTLPRGNVIVPAFAVGRTQEVLHVLAALARAGRVPPLTVFVDSPLAKAATEITSRYAPILDRETRDLAQWQVAHPERMRLLFTETPEDSMRINGIRAGAVIVAASGMCEAGRVRHHLRHNLPREECAVVFTGFQARGTLGRALVDGAKEVRLFREPVPVRASVHTIGGLSAHADQSGLLGWLEGFQSPPARVFVVHGEREASAVVGNFID
;
A
#
# COMPACT_ATOMS: atom_id res chain seq x y z
N THR A 1 -9.04 -31.01 5.91
CA THR A 1 -9.84 -30.20 6.82
C THR A 1 -11.32 -30.52 6.63
N ARG A 2 -12.14 -30.39 7.68
CA ARG A 2 -13.60 -30.53 7.63
C ARG A 2 -14.23 -29.35 8.38
N ALA A 3 -15.37 -28.86 7.89
CA ALA A 3 -16.15 -27.81 8.53
C ALA A 3 -17.64 -28.02 8.24
N ASP A 4 -18.53 -27.78 9.23
CA ASP A 4 -19.96 -27.79 9.03
C ASP A 4 -20.46 -26.47 8.43
N ALA A 5 -19.77 -25.37 8.77
CA ALA A 5 -20.02 -24.05 8.22
C ALA A 5 -18.68 -23.35 7.99
N LEU A 6 -18.57 -22.64 6.88
CA LEU A 6 -17.40 -21.90 6.46
C LEU A 6 -17.73 -20.44 6.26
N VAL A 7 -16.90 -19.54 6.74
CA VAL A 7 -16.92 -18.12 6.40
C VAL A 7 -15.65 -17.80 5.64
N ILE A 8 -15.75 -17.29 4.41
CA ILE A 8 -14.62 -16.99 3.55
C ILE A 8 -14.68 -15.55 3.04
N GLU A 9 -13.55 -14.87 3.04
CA GLU A 9 -13.42 -13.54 2.44
C GLU A 9 -13.47 -13.62 0.91
N SER A 10 -13.74 -12.49 0.24
CA SER A 10 -13.84 -12.44 -1.22
C SER A 10 -13.35 -11.13 -1.82
N THR A 11 -12.44 -10.43 -1.14
CA THR A 11 -11.95 -9.11 -1.53
C THR A 11 -11.44 -9.08 -2.98
N TYR A 12 -10.67 -10.08 -3.37
CA TYR A 12 -10.15 -10.25 -4.74
C TYR A 12 -10.69 -11.52 -5.42
N GLY A 13 -11.89 -11.95 -5.09
CA GLY A 13 -12.52 -13.15 -5.64
C GLY A 13 -12.74 -13.14 -7.17
N ASN A 14 -12.64 -11.97 -7.80
CA ASN A 14 -12.85 -11.78 -9.24
C ASN A 14 -11.57 -11.42 -10.01
N ARG A 15 -10.38 -11.54 -9.41
CA ARG A 15 -9.11 -11.19 -10.07
C ARG A 15 -7.92 -11.95 -9.51
N LEU A 16 -6.83 -11.97 -10.27
CA LEU A 16 -5.54 -12.50 -9.87
C LEU A 16 -4.60 -11.36 -9.45
N HIS A 17 -3.69 -11.63 -8.51
CA HIS A 17 -2.61 -10.73 -8.18
C HIS A 17 -1.51 -10.78 -9.24
N ARG A 18 -0.81 -9.65 -9.40
CA ARG A 18 0.45 -9.64 -10.13
C ARG A 18 1.52 -10.36 -9.34
N THR A 19 2.54 -10.87 -10.02
CA THR A 19 3.69 -11.45 -9.35
C THR A 19 4.43 -10.41 -8.50
N LEU A 20 5.14 -10.83 -7.46
CA LEU A 20 5.99 -9.92 -6.67
C LEU A 20 7.07 -9.28 -7.54
N ALA A 21 7.62 -10.02 -8.51
CA ALA A 21 8.64 -9.50 -9.44
C ALA A 21 8.10 -8.34 -10.30
N ASP A 22 6.89 -8.49 -10.87
CA ASP A 22 6.22 -7.45 -11.65
C ASP A 22 5.85 -6.26 -10.76
N THR A 23 5.37 -6.52 -9.55
CA THR A 23 5.05 -5.53 -8.52
C THR A 23 6.26 -4.65 -8.18
N PHE A 24 7.42 -5.27 -7.94
CA PHE A 24 8.67 -4.56 -7.66
C PHE A 24 9.16 -3.79 -8.88
N ALA A 25 9.03 -4.35 -10.10
CA ALA A 25 9.41 -3.68 -11.33
C ALA A 25 8.57 -2.42 -11.58
N GLU A 26 7.26 -2.51 -11.41
CA GLU A 26 6.34 -1.38 -11.56
C GLU A 26 6.64 -0.29 -10.53
N PHE A 27 6.82 -0.65 -9.26
CA PHE A 27 7.13 0.33 -8.22
C PHE A 27 8.48 1.02 -8.48
N ALA A 28 9.52 0.26 -8.85
CA ALA A 28 10.82 0.81 -9.22
C ALA A 28 10.70 1.81 -10.38
N THR A 29 9.90 1.50 -11.40
CA THR A 29 9.64 2.38 -12.54
C THR A 29 9.01 3.69 -12.10
N VAL A 30 7.94 3.64 -11.27
CA VAL A 30 7.29 4.85 -10.75
C VAL A 30 8.26 5.71 -9.95
N LEU A 31 9.05 5.11 -9.05
CA LEU A 31 10.04 5.83 -8.26
C LEU A 31 11.10 6.50 -9.15
N THR A 32 11.66 5.76 -10.09
CA THR A 32 12.76 6.25 -10.96
C THR A 32 12.30 7.37 -11.89
N THR A 33 11.08 7.30 -12.40
CA THR A 33 10.55 8.32 -13.32
C THR A 33 10.03 9.55 -12.61
N THR A 34 9.51 9.41 -11.40
CA THR A 34 8.85 10.50 -10.67
C THR A 34 9.82 11.32 -9.81
N LEU A 35 10.68 10.64 -9.01
CA LEU A 35 11.50 11.32 -7.99
C LEU A 35 12.44 12.42 -8.51
N PRO A 36 12.98 12.37 -9.73
CA PRO A 36 13.82 13.46 -10.25
C PRO A 36 13.11 14.80 -10.37
N ARG A 37 11.76 14.83 -10.49
CA ARG A 37 10.98 16.05 -10.76
C ARG A 37 9.84 16.27 -9.79
N GLY A 38 9.38 15.22 -9.10
CA GLY A 38 8.21 15.24 -8.23
C GLY A 38 8.37 14.37 -6.99
N ASN A 39 7.28 14.22 -6.26
CA ASN A 39 7.17 13.38 -5.08
C ASN A 39 6.29 12.17 -5.37
N VAL A 40 6.54 11.07 -4.65
CA VAL A 40 5.69 9.88 -4.66
C VAL A 40 4.95 9.80 -3.34
N ILE A 41 3.63 9.87 -3.38
CA ILE A 41 2.75 9.74 -2.22
C ILE A 41 2.25 8.30 -2.16
N VAL A 42 2.44 7.65 -1.01
CA VAL A 42 2.00 6.26 -0.77
C VAL A 42 1.01 6.24 0.38
N PRO A 43 -0.30 6.27 0.10
CA PRO A 43 -1.32 6.06 1.11
C PRO A 43 -1.17 4.65 1.70
N ALA A 44 -0.99 4.55 3.01
CA ALA A 44 -0.77 3.26 3.68
C ALA A 44 -1.45 3.22 5.05
N PHE A 45 -1.96 2.05 5.44
CA PHE A 45 -2.36 1.82 6.82
C PHE A 45 -1.12 1.85 7.72
N ALA A 46 -1.27 2.42 8.91
CA ALA A 46 -0.17 2.63 9.83
C ALA A 46 0.47 1.31 10.32
N VAL A 47 -0.36 0.27 10.47
CA VAL A 47 0.06 -1.06 10.90
C VAL A 47 0.02 -2.02 9.72
N GLY A 48 1.06 -2.81 9.54
CA GLY A 48 1.23 -3.79 8.48
C GLY A 48 1.67 -3.15 7.17
N ARG A 49 0.79 -2.42 6.49
CA ARG A 49 1.04 -1.88 5.14
C ARG A 49 2.22 -0.91 5.07
N THR A 50 2.37 -0.04 6.04
CA THR A 50 3.54 0.87 6.07
C THR A 50 4.84 0.08 6.15
N GLN A 51 4.91 -0.95 7.02
CA GLN A 51 6.11 -1.76 7.19
C GLN A 51 6.44 -2.56 5.92
N GLU A 52 5.43 -3.10 5.23
CA GLU A 52 5.62 -3.76 3.94
C GLU A 52 6.13 -2.81 2.86
N VAL A 53 5.58 -1.60 2.76
CA VAL A 53 6.07 -0.58 1.83
C VAL A 53 7.54 -0.24 2.12
N LEU A 54 7.90 -0.05 3.39
CA LEU A 54 9.29 0.20 3.79
C LEU A 54 10.22 -0.95 3.43
N HIS A 55 9.78 -2.21 3.60
CA HIS A 55 10.52 -3.40 3.20
C HIS A 55 10.77 -3.42 1.68
N VAL A 56 9.74 -3.19 0.86
CA VAL A 56 9.89 -3.15 -0.60
C VAL A 56 10.81 -2.03 -1.05
N LEU A 57 10.70 -0.83 -0.48
CA LEU A 57 11.59 0.30 -0.78
C LEU A 57 13.04 -0.02 -0.44
N ALA A 58 13.29 -0.65 0.72
CA ALA A 58 14.62 -1.07 1.13
C ALA A 58 15.18 -2.16 0.19
N ALA A 59 14.37 -3.14 -0.20
CA ALA A 59 14.76 -4.19 -1.15
C ALA A 59 15.16 -3.60 -2.52
N LEU A 60 14.37 -2.65 -3.04
CA LEU A 60 14.66 -1.96 -4.30
C LEU A 60 15.93 -1.10 -4.20
N ALA A 61 16.13 -0.39 -3.09
CA ALA A 61 17.32 0.43 -2.84
C ALA A 61 18.57 -0.45 -2.71
N ARG A 62 18.51 -1.57 -1.98
CA ARG A 62 19.60 -2.55 -1.84
C ARG A 62 19.99 -3.17 -3.17
N ALA A 63 19.00 -3.50 -3.99
CA ALA A 63 19.22 -4.05 -5.32
C ALA A 63 19.73 -3.03 -6.36
N GLY A 64 19.86 -1.74 -6.00
CA GLY A 64 20.28 -0.69 -6.93
C GLY A 64 19.25 -0.37 -8.03
N ARG A 65 17.98 -0.80 -7.85
CA ARG A 65 16.92 -0.64 -8.85
C ARG A 65 16.25 0.74 -8.84
N VAL A 66 16.55 1.55 -7.84
CA VAL A 66 16.02 2.90 -7.64
C VAL A 66 17.15 3.86 -7.26
N PRO A 67 17.00 5.19 -7.52
CA PRO A 67 17.94 6.18 -7.02
C PRO A 67 17.97 6.19 -5.48
N PRO A 68 18.91 6.87 -4.83
CA PRO A 68 18.87 7.09 -3.39
C PRO A 68 17.52 7.66 -2.96
N LEU A 69 16.91 7.04 -1.93
CA LEU A 69 15.58 7.38 -1.47
C LEU A 69 15.61 8.25 -0.21
N THR A 70 14.79 9.29 -0.17
CA THR A 70 14.39 9.98 1.06
C THR A 70 12.94 9.65 1.34
N VAL A 71 12.70 8.84 2.36
CA VAL A 71 11.37 8.31 2.71
C VAL A 71 10.89 8.97 4.00
N PHE A 72 9.76 9.65 3.94
CA PHE A 72 9.06 10.21 5.08
C PHE A 72 7.91 9.29 5.46
N VAL A 73 7.87 8.86 6.72
CA VAL A 73 6.73 8.19 7.33
C VAL A 73 5.97 9.20 8.17
N ASP A 74 4.91 9.75 7.59
CA ASP A 74 4.12 10.80 8.23
C ASP A 74 2.86 10.25 8.91
N SER A 75 3.11 9.48 9.96
CA SER A 75 2.09 8.92 10.85
C SER A 75 2.71 8.52 12.18
N PRO A 76 2.32 9.17 13.30
CA PRO A 76 2.80 8.77 14.64
C PRO A 76 2.50 7.30 14.98
N LEU A 77 1.32 6.81 14.57
CA LEU A 77 0.97 5.40 14.78
C LEU A 77 1.85 4.46 13.94
N ALA A 78 2.19 4.84 12.70
CA ALA A 78 3.09 4.04 11.89
C ALA A 78 4.52 4.01 12.45
N LYS A 79 5.00 5.13 13.01
CA LYS A 79 6.26 5.16 13.77
C LYS A 79 6.23 4.16 14.90
N ALA A 80 5.23 4.23 15.79
CA ALA A 80 5.10 3.32 16.93
C ALA A 80 5.02 1.84 16.49
N ALA A 81 4.23 1.54 15.44
CA ALA A 81 4.15 0.19 14.88
C ALA A 81 5.49 -0.30 14.34
N THR A 82 6.26 0.56 13.65
CA THR A 82 7.59 0.22 13.13
C THR A 82 8.60 -0.01 14.25
N GLU A 83 8.57 0.80 15.32
CA GLU A 83 9.41 0.61 16.51
C GLU A 83 9.10 -0.73 17.21
N ILE A 84 7.80 -1.09 17.34
CA ILE A 84 7.40 -2.39 17.88
C ILE A 84 7.90 -3.52 16.98
N THR A 85 7.68 -3.45 15.68
CA THR A 85 8.18 -4.45 14.72
C THR A 85 9.70 -4.63 14.83
N SER A 86 10.45 -3.55 14.93
CA SER A 86 11.92 -3.59 15.11
C SER A 86 12.34 -4.23 16.44
N ARG A 87 11.59 -3.97 17.52
CA ARG A 87 11.84 -4.60 18.84
C ARG A 87 11.66 -6.12 18.80
N TYR A 88 10.70 -6.58 18.01
CA TYR A 88 10.42 -8.01 17.83
C TYR A 88 11.09 -8.62 16.60
N ALA A 89 12.11 -7.95 16.06
CA ALA A 89 12.89 -8.46 14.92
C ALA A 89 13.34 -9.93 15.05
N PRO A 90 13.69 -10.48 16.24
CA PRO A 90 14.08 -11.88 16.37
C PRO A 90 13.04 -12.91 15.90
N ILE A 91 11.74 -12.56 15.88
CA ILE A 91 10.68 -13.47 15.39
C ILE A 91 10.44 -13.35 13.87
N LEU A 92 11.01 -12.34 13.22
CA LEU A 92 10.92 -12.18 11.78
C LEU A 92 11.86 -13.17 11.07
N ASP A 93 11.59 -13.46 9.79
CA ASP A 93 12.50 -14.25 8.98
C ASP A 93 13.86 -13.55 8.80
N ARG A 94 14.86 -14.35 8.40
CA ARG A 94 16.24 -13.86 8.29
C ARG A 94 16.37 -12.77 7.24
N GLU A 95 15.71 -12.89 6.08
CA GLU A 95 15.79 -11.95 4.98
C GLU A 95 15.27 -10.57 5.40
N THR A 96 14.12 -10.52 6.07
CA THR A 96 13.52 -9.29 6.60
C THR A 96 14.45 -8.62 7.62
N ARG A 97 15.06 -9.39 8.54
CA ARG A 97 16.02 -8.85 9.50
C ARG A 97 17.27 -8.27 8.83
N ASP A 98 17.86 -9.02 7.92
CA ASP A 98 19.07 -8.63 7.19
C ASP A 98 18.82 -7.36 6.36
N LEU A 99 17.62 -7.23 5.78
CA LEU A 99 17.22 -6.04 5.01
C LEU A 99 17.02 -4.81 5.92
N ALA A 100 16.39 -4.97 7.07
CA ALA A 100 16.20 -3.88 8.03
C ALA A 100 17.55 -3.38 8.57
N GLN A 101 18.48 -4.29 8.90
CA GLN A 101 19.84 -3.93 9.31
C GLN A 101 20.61 -3.22 8.19
N TRP A 102 20.47 -3.71 6.95
CA TRP A 102 21.07 -3.08 5.77
C TRP A 102 20.58 -1.64 5.61
N GLN A 103 19.26 -1.40 5.72
CA GLN A 103 18.68 -0.07 5.56
C GLN A 103 19.23 0.92 6.60
N VAL A 104 19.37 0.51 7.87
CA VAL A 104 19.96 1.34 8.92
C VAL A 104 21.44 1.66 8.65
N ALA A 105 22.19 0.70 8.10
CA ALA A 105 23.60 0.85 7.80
C ALA A 105 23.88 1.68 6.52
N HIS A 106 22.88 1.89 5.66
CA HIS A 106 23.05 2.56 4.36
C HIS A 106 22.10 3.75 4.17
N PRO A 107 22.16 4.77 5.06
CA PRO A 107 21.29 5.95 4.95
C PRO A 107 21.52 6.75 3.67
N GLU A 108 22.68 6.62 3.02
CA GLU A 108 22.99 7.20 1.71
C GLU A 108 22.19 6.54 0.57
N ARG A 109 21.70 5.29 0.77
CA ARG A 109 20.85 4.57 -0.19
C ARG A 109 19.38 4.74 0.11
N MET A 110 19.02 4.70 1.39
CA MET A 110 17.63 4.91 1.84
C MET A 110 17.61 5.62 3.19
N ARG A 111 17.34 6.90 3.17
CA ARG A 111 17.13 7.71 4.37
C ARG A 111 15.68 7.64 4.82
N LEU A 112 15.43 7.11 6.01
CA LEU A 112 14.11 6.98 6.60
C LEU A 112 13.91 8.05 7.68
N LEU A 113 12.84 8.84 7.56
CA LEU A 113 12.51 9.95 8.44
C LEU A 113 11.08 9.81 8.95
N PHE A 114 10.92 9.82 10.27
CA PHE A 114 9.61 9.82 10.91
C PHE A 114 9.24 11.22 11.37
N THR A 115 8.00 11.60 11.17
CA THR A 115 7.45 12.86 11.68
C THR A 115 6.62 12.63 12.93
N GLU A 116 6.78 13.48 13.91
CA GLU A 116 6.05 13.39 15.17
C GLU A 116 4.99 14.48 15.26
N THR A 117 5.38 15.71 14.99
CA THR A 117 4.53 16.89 15.16
C THR A 117 3.78 17.28 13.89
N PRO A 118 2.68 18.04 13.99
CA PRO A 118 2.04 18.67 12.84
C PRO A 118 2.97 19.59 12.05
N GLU A 119 3.87 20.29 12.74
CA GLU A 119 4.85 21.20 12.14
C GLU A 119 5.85 20.44 11.26
N ASP A 120 6.31 19.26 11.70
CA ASP A 120 7.18 18.41 10.88
C ASP A 120 6.45 17.92 9.62
N SER A 121 5.20 17.51 9.78
CA SER A 121 4.32 17.12 8.66
C SER A 121 4.14 18.27 7.65
N MET A 122 3.90 19.50 8.14
CA MET A 122 3.75 20.66 7.26
C MET A 122 5.02 20.99 6.47
N ARG A 123 6.21 20.78 7.04
CA ARG A 123 7.48 21.00 6.35
C ARG A 123 7.63 20.10 5.11
N ILE A 124 7.09 18.89 5.14
CA ILE A 124 7.12 17.96 3.98
C ILE A 124 6.37 18.58 2.78
N ASN A 125 5.30 19.33 3.01
CA ASN A 125 4.52 19.96 1.94
C ASN A 125 5.33 21.00 1.13
N GLY A 126 6.44 21.49 1.68
CA GLY A 126 7.38 22.39 0.99
C GLY A 126 8.35 21.66 0.05
N ILE A 127 8.45 20.33 0.11
CA ILE A 127 9.38 19.57 -0.71
C ILE A 127 8.82 19.47 -2.14
N ARG A 128 9.62 19.93 -3.11
CA ARG A 128 9.19 19.96 -4.51
C ARG A 128 9.45 18.63 -5.24
N ALA A 129 10.54 17.93 -4.94
CA ALA A 129 10.90 16.69 -5.61
C ALA A 129 11.76 15.80 -4.72
N GLY A 130 11.86 14.51 -5.04
CA GLY A 130 12.77 13.55 -4.43
C GLY A 130 12.24 12.90 -3.15
N ALA A 131 11.01 13.19 -2.72
CA ALA A 131 10.45 12.59 -1.52
C ALA A 131 9.50 11.43 -1.84
N VAL A 132 9.66 10.31 -1.12
CA VAL A 132 8.63 9.30 -0.96
C VAL A 132 7.90 9.59 0.35
N ILE A 133 6.59 9.82 0.31
CA ILE A 133 5.79 10.21 1.47
C ILE A 133 4.79 9.08 1.75
N VAL A 134 5.06 8.30 2.80
CA VAL A 134 4.18 7.24 3.27
C VAL A 134 3.33 7.80 4.41
N ALA A 135 2.01 7.85 4.23
CA ALA A 135 1.12 8.48 5.19
C ALA A 135 -0.23 7.75 5.33
N ALA A 136 -0.77 7.73 6.54
CA ALA A 136 -2.10 7.18 6.81
C ALA A 136 -3.21 8.22 6.52
N SER A 137 -4.43 7.81 6.09
CA SER A 137 -4.90 6.43 5.96
C SER A 137 -4.71 5.86 4.56
N GLY A 138 -4.73 4.51 4.47
CA GLY A 138 -4.51 3.81 3.20
C GLY A 138 -5.60 4.01 2.13
N MET A 139 -6.82 4.42 2.52
CA MET A 139 -7.93 4.74 1.61
C MET A 139 -8.18 6.24 1.47
N CYS A 140 -7.31 7.08 2.03
CA CYS A 140 -7.34 8.55 1.94
C CYS A 140 -8.54 9.25 2.61
N GLU A 141 -9.31 8.55 3.44
CA GLU A 141 -10.51 9.10 4.09
C GLU A 141 -10.18 10.04 5.25
N ALA A 142 -9.07 9.81 5.93
CA ALA A 142 -8.61 10.57 7.08
C ALA A 142 -7.09 10.67 7.13
N GLY A 143 -6.57 11.40 8.11
CA GLY A 143 -5.14 11.46 8.41
C GLY A 143 -4.35 12.44 7.55
N ARG A 144 -3.04 12.41 7.79
CA ARG A 144 -2.09 13.37 7.19
C ARG A 144 -1.93 13.20 5.68
N VAL A 145 -2.21 12.01 5.14
CA VAL A 145 -2.19 11.73 3.70
C VAL A 145 -3.05 12.73 2.91
N ARG A 146 -4.18 13.19 3.47
CA ARG A 146 -5.06 14.16 2.79
C ARG A 146 -4.39 15.52 2.56
N HIS A 147 -3.52 15.95 3.48
CA HIS A 147 -2.73 17.16 3.31
C HIS A 147 -1.69 16.99 2.19
N HIS A 148 -0.98 15.86 2.18
CA HIS A 148 -0.02 15.56 1.12
C HIS A 148 -0.69 15.44 -0.24
N LEU A 149 -1.87 14.82 -0.33
CA LEU A 149 -2.65 14.76 -1.57
C LEU A 149 -3.06 16.15 -2.04
N ARG A 150 -3.53 17.04 -1.13
CA ARG A 150 -3.88 18.44 -1.51
C ARG A 150 -2.71 19.18 -2.16
N HIS A 151 -1.48 18.96 -1.69
CA HIS A 151 -0.29 19.64 -2.19
C HIS A 151 0.32 19.00 -3.44
N ASN A 152 0.10 17.71 -3.66
CA ASN A 152 0.77 16.96 -4.73
C ASN A 152 -0.15 16.54 -5.88
N LEU A 153 -1.46 16.33 -5.67
CA LEU A 153 -2.41 15.98 -6.74
C LEU A 153 -2.46 17.00 -7.89
N PRO A 154 -2.38 18.33 -7.66
CA PRO A 154 -2.38 19.32 -8.74
C PRO A 154 -1.12 19.32 -9.61
N ARG A 155 -0.09 18.55 -9.24
CA ARG A 155 1.25 18.58 -9.83
C ARG A 155 1.47 17.36 -10.72
N GLU A 156 1.61 17.56 -12.03
CA GLU A 156 1.77 16.48 -13.02
C GLU A 156 3.07 15.69 -12.88
N GLU A 157 4.08 16.30 -12.26
CA GLU A 157 5.36 15.66 -11.95
C GLU A 157 5.32 14.71 -10.76
N CYS A 158 4.23 14.69 -9.98
CA CYS A 158 4.04 13.84 -8.82
C CYS A 158 3.29 12.54 -9.16
N ALA A 159 3.40 11.55 -8.29
CA ALA A 159 2.66 10.30 -8.39
C ALA A 159 2.00 9.92 -7.07
N VAL A 160 0.85 9.25 -7.15
CA VAL A 160 0.20 8.56 -6.02
C VAL A 160 0.25 7.07 -6.28
N VAL A 161 0.75 6.30 -5.32
CA VAL A 161 0.91 4.84 -5.44
C VAL A 161 0.06 4.14 -4.39
N PHE A 162 -0.98 3.46 -4.82
CA PHE A 162 -1.80 2.61 -3.97
C PHE A 162 -1.23 1.18 -3.96
N THR A 163 -0.97 0.66 -2.78
CA THR A 163 -0.41 -0.69 -2.56
C THR A 163 -1.44 -1.67 -1.98
N GLY A 164 -2.71 -1.30 -1.98
CA GLY A 164 -3.79 -2.14 -1.44
C GLY A 164 -5.14 -1.78 -2.03
N PHE A 165 -6.14 -2.60 -1.68
CA PHE A 165 -7.52 -2.43 -2.11
C PHE A 165 -8.08 -1.06 -1.73
N GLN A 166 -8.89 -0.49 -2.62
CA GLN A 166 -9.60 0.76 -2.40
C GLN A 166 -11.12 0.49 -2.49
N ALA A 167 -11.80 0.62 -1.35
CA ALA A 167 -13.23 0.34 -1.25
C ALA A 167 -14.08 1.40 -1.98
N ARG A 168 -15.21 0.99 -2.53
CA ARG A 168 -16.18 1.91 -3.14
C ARG A 168 -16.58 3.03 -2.17
N GLY A 169 -16.71 4.23 -2.68
CA GLY A 169 -17.09 5.41 -1.89
C GLY A 169 -15.92 6.10 -1.19
N THR A 170 -14.70 5.57 -1.25
CA THR A 170 -13.52 6.22 -0.67
C THR A 170 -12.83 7.16 -1.66
N LEU A 171 -12.10 8.13 -1.13
CA LEU A 171 -11.28 9.03 -1.93
C LEU A 171 -10.20 8.27 -2.72
N GLY A 172 -9.56 7.27 -2.10
CA GLY A 172 -8.58 6.42 -2.77
C GLY A 172 -9.19 5.70 -3.98
N ARG A 173 -10.43 5.22 -3.86
CA ARG A 173 -11.14 4.58 -4.98
C ARG A 173 -11.45 5.57 -6.09
N ALA A 174 -11.90 6.78 -5.77
CA ALA A 174 -12.14 7.81 -6.79
C ALA A 174 -10.86 8.14 -7.58
N LEU A 175 -9.71 8.21 -6.92
CA LEU A 175 -8.41 8.42 -7.57
C LEU A 175 -8.03 7.25 -8.48
N VAL A 176 -8.19 6.00 -8.02
CA VAL A 176 -7.90 4.79 -8.81
C VAL A 176 -8.83 4.68 -10.02
N ASP A 177 -10.09 5.08 -9.88
CA ASP A 177 -11.07 5.11 -10.98
C ASP A 177 -10.83 6.27 -11.98
N GLY A 178 -9.80 7.10 -11.75
CA GLY A 178 -9.37 8.13 -12.71
C GLY A 178 -10.10 9.46 -12.58
N ALA A 179 -10.62 9.80 -11.39
CA ALA A 179 -11.20 11.11 -11.13
C ALA A 179 -10.25 12.24 -11.55
N LYS A 180 -10.76 13.23 -12.29
CA LYS A 180 -9.98 14.41 -12.73
C LYS A 180 -9.95 15.53 -11.69
N GLU A 181 -10.87 15.48 -10.74
CA GLU A 181 -11.00 16.38 -9.62
C GLU A 181 -11.55 15.61 -8.41
N VAL A 182 -11.07 15.93 -7.22
CA VAL A 182 -11.56 15.37 -5.95
C VAL A 182 -11.78 16.49 -4.93
N ARG A 183 -12.56 16.20 -3.89
CA ARG A 183 -12.77 17.17 -2.80
C ARG A 183 -11.89 16.85 -1.60
N LEU A 184 -11.00 17.77 -1.24
CA LEU A 184 -10.17 17.71 -0.03
C LEU A 184 -10.44 18.94 0.82
N PHE A 185 -10.79 18.74 2.09
CA PHE A 185 -11.12 19.84 3.03
C PHE A 185 -12.22 20.79 2.49
N ARG A 186 -13.22 20.21 1.78
CA ARG A 186 -14.33 20.92 1.11
C ARG A 186 -13.94 21.75 -0.12
N GLU A 187 -12.67 21.76 -0.51
CA GLU A 187 -12.17 22.47 -1.69
C GLU A 187 -11.98 21.49 -2.86
N PRO A 188 -12.30 21.90 -4.10
CA PRO A 188 -11.97 21.11 -5.29
C PRO A 188 -10.46 21.11 -5.50
N VAL A 189 -9.91 19.92 -5.79
CA VAL A 189 -8.49 19.73 -6.05
C VAL A 189 -8.34 18.94 -7.36
N PRO A 190 -7.71 19.53 -8.38
CA PRO A 190 -7.49 18.86 -9.65
C PRO A 190 -6.51 17.70 -9.48
N VAL A 191 -6.76 16.59 -10.19
CA VAL A 191 -5.89 15.42 -10.22
C VAL A 191 -5.08 15.43 -11.51
N ARG A 192 -3.84 15.91 -11.42
CA ARG A 192 -2.84 15.94 -12.51
C ARG A 192 -1.72 14.95 -12.26
N ALA A 193 -1.43 14.65 -10.99
CA ALA A 193 -0.48 13.62 -10.60
C ALA A 193 -0.89 12.26 -11.20
N SER A 194 0.09 11.46 -11.60
CA SER A 194 -0.17 10.09 -12.04
C SER A 194 -0.63 9.22 -10.87
N VAL A 195 -1.59 8.32 -11.12
CA VAL A 195 -2.12 7.39 -10.12
C VAL A 195 -1.80 5.98 -10.54
N HIS A 196 -1.15 5.24 -9.65
CA HIS A 196 -0.70 3.86 -9.88
C HIS A 196 -1.28 2.93 -8.81
N THR A 197 -1.61 1.71 -9.21
CA THR A 197 -2.05 0.65 -8.29
C THR A 197 -1.08 -0.52 -8.39
N ILE A 198 -0.33 -0.75 -7.31
CA ILE A 198 0.65 -1.83 -7.20
C ILE A 198 -0.01 -3.03 -6.52
N GLY A 199 -0.41 -4.02 -7.31
CA GLY A 199 -1.39 -5.03 -6.88
C GLY A 199 -0.85 -6.25 -6.13
N GLY A 200 0.46 -6.53 -6.11
CA GLY A 200 1.04 -7.77 -5.56
C GLY A 200 1.38 -7.73 -4.05
N LEU A 201 1.06 -6.64 -3.35
CA LEU A 201 1.36 -6.47 -1.92
C LEU A 201 0.12 -6.71 -1.02
N SER A 202 -0.97 -7.27 -1.53
CA SER A 202 -2.16 -7.49 -0.72
C SER A 202 -1.97 -8.69 0.22
N ALA A 203 -2.44 -8.53 1.47
CA ALA A 203 -2.55 -9.64 2.41
C ALA A 203 -3.79 -10.52 2.16
N HIS A 204 -4.76 -10.01 1.39
CA HIS A 204 -5.91 -10.79 0.96
C HIS A 204 -5.48 -11.75 -0.16
N ALA A 205 -6.00 -12.96 -0.14
CA ALA A 205 -5.80 -13.90 -1.22
C ALA A 205 -6.49 -13.41 -2.51
N ASP A 206 -5.92 -13.73 -3.65
CA ASP A 206 -6.58 -13.57 -4.93
C ASP A 206 -7.53 -14.74 -5.24
N GLN A 207 -8.20 -14.70 -6.38
CA GLN A 207 -9.14 -15.74 -6.78
C GLN A 207 -8.51 -17.13 -6.70
N SER A 208 -7.30 -17.31 -7.23
CA SER A 208 -6.65 -18.63 -7.27
C SER A 208 -6.29 -19.11 -5.86
N GLY A 209 -5.86 -18.21 -5.00
CA GLY A 209 -5.55 -18.53 -3.60
C GLY A 209 -6.81 -18.91 -2.79
N LEU A 210 -7.93 -18.20 -3.00
CA LEU A 210 -9.22 -18.51 -2.37
C LEU A 210 -9.73 -19.89 -2.81
N LEU A 211 -9.71 -20.17 -4.12
CA LEU A 211 -10.17 -21.46 -4.66
C LEU A 211 -9.27 -22.60 -4.24
N GLY A 212 -7.92 -22.46 -4.34
CA GLY A 212 -7.00 -23.49 -3.89
C GLY A 212 -7.12 -23.80 -2.39
N TRP A 213 -7.48 -22.79 -1.56
CA TRP A 213 -7.77 -23.04 -0.14
C TRP A 213 -9.05 -23.85 0.05
N LEU A 214 -10.11 -23.56 -0.72
CA LEU A 214 -11.37 -24.32 -0.71
C LEU A 214 -11.18 -25.79 -1.13
N GLU A 215 -10.34 -26.04 -2.13
CA GLU A 215 -9.98 -27.42 -2.58
C GLU A 215 -9.31 -28.26 -1.48
N GLY A 216 -8.74 -27.63 -0.47
CA GLY A 216 -8.14 -28.31 0.69
C GLY A 216 -9.14 -28.98 1.65
N PHE A 217 -10.44 -28.81 1.44
CA PHE A 217 -11.47 -29.49 2.24
C PHE A 217 -11.71 -30.90 1.72
N GLN A 218 -11.74 -31.88 2.64
CA GLN A 218 -11.96 -33.30 2.30
C GLN A 218 -13.40 -33.59 1.84
N SER A 219 -14.34 -32.76 2.30
CA SER A 219 -15.74 -32.77 1.87
C SER A 219 -16.26 -31.34 1.88
N PRO A 220 -17.16 -30.97 0.95
CA PRO A 220 -17.75 -29.65 0.93
C PRO A 220 -18.39 -29.30 2.28
N PRO A 221 -18.20 -28.09 2.83
CA PRO A 221 -18.94 -27.62 3.99
C PRO A 221 -20.44 -27.58 3.70
N ALA A 222 -21.27 -27.92 4.69
CA ALA A 222 -22.73 -27.90 4.52
C ALA A 222 -23.29 -26.48 4.26
N ARG A 223 -22.57 -25.45 4.70
CA ARG A 223 -22.92 -24.04 4.47
C ARG A 223 -21.66 -23.21 4.29
N VAL A 224 -21.68 -22.32 3.29
CA VAL A 224 -20.60 -21.37 3.06
C VAL A 224 -21.16 -19.94 3.05
N PHE A 225 -20.52 -19.06 3.81
CA PHE A 225 -20.83 -17.63 3.88
C PHE A 225 -19.69 -16.84 3.23
N VAL A 226 -19.96 -16.24 2.07
CA VAL A 226 -19.01 -15.37 1.36
C VAL A 226 -19.16 -13.95 1.88
N VAL A 227 -18.09 -13.38 2.42
CA VAL A 227 -18.08 -12.07 3.10
C VAL A 227 -16.91 -11.19 2.63
N HIS A 228 -16.88 -9.94 3.12
CA HIS A 228 -15.74 -9.04 2.99
C HIS A 228 -15.29 -8.73 1.55
N GLY A 229 -16.15 -8.89 0.56
CA GLY A 229 -15.92 -8.52 -0.84
C GLY A 229 -16.99 -7.56 -1.35
N GLU A 230 -16.68 -6.85 -2.44
CA GLU A 230 -17.70 -6.14 -3.20
C GLU A 230 -18.64 -7.16 -3.88
N ARG A 231 -19.87 -6.74 -4.19
CA ARG A 231 -20.93 -7.65 -4.66
C ARG A 231 -20.48 -8.53 -5.83
N GLU A 232 -19.77 -7.95 -6.80
CA GLU A 232 -19.30 -8.70 -7.98
C GLU A 232 -18.26 -9.75 -7.61
N ALA A 233 -17.30 -9.40 -6.73
CA ALA A 233 -16.27 -10.34 -6.28
C ALA A 233 -16.87 -11.48 -5.45
N SER A 234 -17.82 -11.15 -4.55
CA SER A 234 -18.53 -12.16 -3.75
C SER A 234 -19.38 -13.10 -4.62
N ALA A 235 -20.05 -12.58 -5.65
CA ALA A 235 -20.82 -13.39 -6.58
C ALA A 235 -19.95 -14.37 -7.37
N VAL A 236 -18.76 -13.95 -7.79
CA VAL A 236 -17.81 -14.83 -8.50
C VAL A 236 -17.37 -15.98 -7.59
N VAL A 237 -16.98 -15.71 -6.34
CA VAL A 237 -16.59 -16.77 -5.39
C VAL A 237 -17.79 -17.69 -5.10
N GLY A 238 -19.00 -17.15 -4.93
CA GLY A 238 -20.22 -17.95 -4.72
C GLY A 238 -20.45 -18.94 -5.87
N ASN A 239 -20.34 -18.49 -7.11
CA ASN A 239 -20.53 -19.36 -8.29
C ASN A 239 -19.52 -20.51 -8.43
N PHE A 240 -18.38 -20.45 -7.73
CA PHE A 240 -17.42 -21.57 -7.70
C PHE A 240 -17.73 -22.57 -6.57
N ILE A 241 -18.59 -22.21 -5.63
CA ILE A 241 -18.91 -23.04 -4.46
C ILE A 241 -20.18 -23.87 -4.72
N ASP A 242 -21.10 -23.37 -5.56
CA ASP A 242 -22.31 -24.07 -6.01
C ASP A 242 -22.00 -25.20 -7.01
#